data_c9a7e959228a098b1b916e522c302361
#
_entry.id   c9a7e959228a098b1b916e522c302361
#
_cell.length_a   1.000
_cell.length_b   1.000
_cell.length_c   1.000
_cell.angle_alpha   90.00
_cell.angle_beta   90.00
_cell.angle_gamma   90.00
#
_symmetry.space_group_name_H-M   'P 1'
#
loop_
_entity.id
_entity.type
_entity.pdbx_description
1 polymer ?
#
loop_
_entity_poly.entity_id
_entity_poly.type
_entity_poly.pdbx_seq_one_letter_code
_entity_poly.pdbx_strand_id
1 'polypeptide(L)'
;PVIKKTKTGTGYEGAHVFEPKTGVYLDDPVACVDYSSLYPSSIISENLSHDSKVWTKEFDLSGNLIETWGEINLNGEFKYDNLYDLGYTYVDVQYNTYKWIRPTPKAAAKKVVVGYKICRFAQFPEGKAIMPSILEELLGARKATRKLIPLQTDEFMKNVLDKRQLSIKTTANSLYGQTGAETSAFCEKDVAAATTATGRKLLFYGKAIIEQCYDDIVLTTSDG
;
A
#
# COMPACT_ATOMS: atom_id res chain seq x y z
N PRO A 1 -13.01 2.31 -20.08
CA PRO A 1 -12.85 0.93 -19.59
C PRO A 1 -13.78 0.71 -18.40
N VAL A 2 -14.60 -0.35 -18.48
CA VAL A 2 -15.46 -0.73 -17.36
C VAL A 2 -14.58 -1.41 -16.33
N ILE A 3 -14.44 -0.80 -15.15
CA ILE A 3 -13.72 -1.43 -14.01
C ILE A 3 -14.52 -2.66 -13.60
N LYS A 4 -13.99 -3.85 -13.87
CA LYS A 4 -14.58 -5.10 -13.40
C LYS A 4 -14.27 -5.24 -11.91
N LYS A 5 -15.31 -5.23 -11.06
CA LYS A 5 -15.13 -5.49 -9.63
C LYS A 5 -14.60 -6.88 -9.39
N THR A 6 -13.61 -7.02 -8.51
CA THR A 6 -13.12 -8.31 -8.04
C THR A 6 -14.27 -9.09 -7.38
N LYS A 7 -14.40 -10.39 -7.66
CA LYS A 7 -15.43 -11.24 -7.03
C LYS A 7 -15.26 -11.23 -5.51
N THR A 8 -16.36 -10.97 -4.80
CA THR A 8 -16.44 -11.00 -3.34
C THR A 8 -16.26 -12.43 -2.83
N GLY A 9 -15.38 -12.65 -1.86
CA GLY A 9 -15.29 -13.98 -1.24
C GLY A 9 -14.10 -14.20 -0.31
N THR A 10 -12.92 -13.73 -0.65
CA THR A 10 -11.74 -13.86 0.19
C THR A 10 -11.31 -12.49 0.72
N GLY A 11 -11.12 -12.39 2.05
CA GLY A 11 -10.48 -11.24 2.66
C GLY A 11 -8.97 -11.27 2.36
N TYR A 12 -8.36 -10.10 2.34
CA TYR A 12 -6.90 -9.95 2.27
C TYR A 12 -6.32 -9.50 3.61
N GLU A 13 -5.00 -9.61 3.74
CA GLU A 13 -4.28 -9.21 4.95
C GLU A 13 -4.15 -7.68 5.00
N GLY A 14 -4.58 -7.09 6.13
CA GLY A 14 -4.47 -5.66 6.37
C GLY A 14 -3.07 -5.23 6.82
N ALA A 15 -2.99 -4.08 7.49
CA ALA A 15 -1.77 -3.59 8.10
C ALA A 15 -1.20 -4.58 9.13
N HIS A 16 0.12 -4.64 9.23
CA HIS A 16 0.81 -5.29 10.34
C HIS A 16 1.04 -4.26 11.44
N VAL A 17 0.80 -4.65 12.68
CA VAL A 17 1.13 -3.87 13.86
C VAL A 17 2.04 -4.74 14.72
N PHE A 18 3.24 -4.24 15.05
CA PHE A 18 4.12 -4.95 15.96
C PHE A 18 3.54 -4.97 17.37
N GLU A 19 3.70 -6.10 18.07
CA GLU A 19 3.36 -6.16 19.48
C GLU A 19 4.34 -5.26 20.27
N PRO A 20 3.81 -4.32 21.07
CA PRO A 20 4.66 -3.44 21.86
C PRO A 20 5.38 -4.23 22.97
N LYS A 21 6.65 -3.91 23.20
CA LYS A 21 7.34 -4.33 24.43
C LYS A 21 6.80 -3.45 25.55
N THR A 22 5.84 -3.96 26.31
CA THR A 22 5.21 -3.20 27.40
C THR A 22 6.19 -2.97 28.55
N GLY A 23 6.27 -1.74 29.05
CA GLY A 23 7.17 -1.35 30.12
C GLY A 23 7.16 0.15 30.38
N VAL A 24 7.91 0.57 31.38
CA VAL A 24 8.19 1.99 31.68
C VAL A 24 9.66 2.21 31.34
N TYR A 25 9.91 3.14 30.43
CA TYR A 25 11.25 3.47 29.91
C TYR A 25 11.62 4.87 30.44
N LEU A 26 12.39 4.92 31.52
CA LEU A 26 12.77 6.18 32.20
C LEU A 26 14.22 6.58 31.96
N ASP A 27 15.08 5.59 31.72
CA ASP A 27 16.52 5.79 31.65
C ASP A 27 17.01 6.05 30.22
N ASP A 28 16.37 5.43 29.23
CA ASP A 28 16.76 5.57 27.83
C ASP A 28 15.65 6.24 27.00
N PRO A 29 15.98 7.16 26.08
CA PRO A 29 15.02 7.76 25.21
C PRO A 29 14.47 6.75 24.21
N VAL A 30 13.14 6.77 23.99
CA VAL A 30 12.47 5.93 22.99
C VAL A 30 12.25 6.73 21.72
N ALA A 31 12.91 6.34 20.63
CA ALA A 31 12.70 6.94 19.31
C ALA A 31 11.49 6.30 18.62
N CYS A 32 10.63 7.13 18.03
CA CYS A 32 9.53 6.68 17.19
C CYS A 32 9.83 7.05 15.74
N VAL A 33 9.95 6.04 14.88
CA VAL A 33 10.18 6.23 13.44
C VAL A 33 8.92 5.89 12.68
N ASP A 34 8.50 6.78 11.78
CA ASP A 34 7.28 6.63 10.98
C ASP A 34 7.54 6.89 9.51
N TYR A 35 6.91 6.08 8.64
CA TYR A 35 6.93 6.30 7.21
C TYR A 35 6.01 7.46 6.82
N SER A 36 6.54 8.41 6.08
CA SER A 36 5.72 9.50 5.55
C SER A 36 4.72 8.97 4.52
N SER A 37 3.42 8.94 4.90
CA SER A 37 2.32 8.51 4.03
C SER A 37 2.54 7.10 3.44
N LEU A 38 2.73 6.07 4.29
CA LEU A 38 3.13 4.71 3.90
C LEU A 38 2.34 4.15 2.70
N TYR A 39 1.01 4.14 2.73
CA TYR A 39 0.20 3.57 1.65
C TYR A 39 0.24 4.38 0.35
N PRO A 40 0.07 5.72 0.36
CA PRO A 40 0.33 6.52 -0.83
C PRO A 40 1.71 6.29 -1.43
N SER A 41 2.75 6.24 -0.60
CA SER A 41 4.12 5.97 -1.05
C SER A 41 4.29 4.58 -1.65
N SER A 42 3.67 3.55 -1.07
CA SER A 42 3.67 2.18 -1.60
C SER A 42 2.98 2.10 -2.96
N ILE A 43 1.85 2.79 -3.14
CA ILE A 43 1.13 2.87 -4.41
C ILE A 43 1.99 3.54 -5.48
N ILE A 44 2.70 4.61 -5.11
CA ILE A 44 3.57 5.36 -6.02
C ILE A 44 4.81 4.54 -6.40
N SER A 45 5.47 3.89 -5.43
CA SER A 45 6.72 3.16 -5.67
C SER A 45 6.53 1.96 -6.59
N GLU A 46 5.49 1.18 -6.37
CA GLU A 46 5.22 -0.04 -7.12
C GLU A 46 4.23 0.15 -8.27
N ASN A 47 3.85 1.41 -8.57
CA ASN A 47 2.89 1.76 -9.61
C ASN A 47 1.56 1.01 -9.50
N LEU A 48 1.02 0.87 -8.27
CA LEU A 48 -0.18 0.08 -7.99
C LEU A 48 -1.44 0.83 -8.42
N SER A 49 -2.11 0.33 -9.44
CA SER A 49 -3.31 0.95 -9.99
C SER A 49 -4.15 -0.06 -10.78
N HIS A 50 -5.39 0.28 -11.05
CA HIS A 50 -6.28 -0.50 -11.89
C HIS A 50 -5.75 -0.67 -13.32
N ASP A 51 -5.15 0.38 -13.85
CA ASP A 51 -4.64 0.48 -15.22
C ASP A 51 -3.21 -0.06 -15.38
N SER A 52 -2.49 -0.29 -14.29
CA SER A 52 -1.20 -0.97 -14.30
C SER A 52 -1.28 -2.46 -13.98
N LYS A 53 -2.42 -2.96 -13.49
CA LYS A 53 -2.60 -4.36 -13.16
C LYS A 53 -2.70 -5.21 -14.44
N VAL A 54 -1.75 -6.14 -14.62
CA VAL A 54 -1.64 -7.01 -15.79
C VAL A 54 -2.44 -8.29 -15.59
N TRP A 55 -2.18 -9.00 -14.49
CA TRP A 55 -2.88 -10.22 -14.12
C TRP A 55 -2.83 -10.48 -12.61
N THR A 56 -3.71 -11.37 -12.17
CA THR A 56 -3.69 -11.96 -10.82
C THR A 56 -3.75 -13.47 -10.94
N LYS A 57 -2.91 -14.18 -10.20
CA LYS A 57 -2.91 -15.64 -10.06
C LYS A 57 -3.15 -16.02 -8.61
N GLU A 58 -4.07 -16.95 -8.37
CA GLU A 58 -4.39 -17.51 -7.05
C GLU A 58 -3.85 -18.91 -6.92
N PHE A 59 -3.22 -19.21 -5.79
CA PHE A 59 -2.61 -20.48 -5.46
C PHE A 59 -3.13 -21.01 -4.13
N ASP A 60 -3.19 -22.32 -3.99
CA ASP A 60 -3.41 -22.98 -2.70
C ASP A 60 -2.13 -22.96 -1.83
N LEU A 61 -2.23 -23.51 -0.61
CA LEU A 61 -1.08 -23.63 0.29
C LEU A 61 0.01 -24.58 -0.21
N SER A 62 -0.32 -25.46 -1.14
CA SER A 62 0.61 -26.42 -1.78
C SER A 62 1.30 -25.84 -3.01
N GLY A 63 0.93 -24.61 -3.42
CA GLY A 63 1.48 -23.96 -4.59
C GLY A 63 0.80 -24.33 -5.91
N ASN A 64 -0.33 -25.04 -5.88
CA ASN A 64 -1.09 -25.33 -7.08
C ASN A 64 -1.90 -24.11 -7.50
N LEU A 65 -1.89 -23.81 -8.80
CA LEU A 65 -2.67 -22.74 -9.38
C LEU A 65 -4.17 -23.08 -9.34
N ILE A 66 -4.97 -22.19 -8.69
CA ILE A 66 -6.43 -22.36 -8.56
C ILE A 66 -7.14 -21.59 -9.68
N GLU A 67 -6.83 -20.30 -9.83
CA GLU A 67 -7.53 -19.41 -10.77
C GLU A 67 -6.59 -18.30 -11.27
N THR A 68 -6.89 -17.78 -12.46
CA THR A 68 -6.17 -16.65 -13.06
C THR A 68 -7.14 -15.60 -13.57
N TRP A 69 -6.75 -14.32 -13.47
CA TRP A 69 -7.50 -13.18 -13.99
C TRP A 69 -6.55 -12.26 -14.75
N GLY A 70 -6.96 -11.79 -15.90
CA GLY A 70 -6.22 -10.87 -16.76
C GLY A 70 -6.80 -10.86 -18.17
N GLU A 71 -6.43 -9.91 -18.99
CA GLU A 71 -6.79 -9.94 -20.41
C GLU A 71 -5.87 -10.90 -21.16
N ILE A 72 -6.48 -11.80 -21.94
CA ILE A 72 -5.77 -12.83 -22.71
C ILE A 72 -5.87 -12.47 -24.20
N ASN A 73 -4.75 -12.63 -24.92
CA ASN A 73 -4.68 -12.48 -26.38
C ASN A 73 -5.23 -13.74 -27.11
N LEU A 74 -5.28 -13.69 -28.43
CA LEU A 74 -5.77 -14.81 -29.25
C LEU A 74 -4.91 -16.09 -29.11
N ASN A 75 -3.68 -15.97 -28.65
CA ASN A 75 -2.76 -17.10 -28.45
C ASN A 75 -2.87 -17.72 -27.06
N GLY A 76 -3.78 -17.23 -26.21
CA GLY A 76 -3.95 -17.72 -24.84
C GLY A 76 -2.94 -17.14 -23.81
N GLU A 77 -2.16 -16.16 -24.18
CA GLU A 77 -1.20 -15.46 -23.31
C GLU A 77 -1.79 -14.17 -22.74
N PHE A 78 -1.28 -13.70 -21.61
CA PHE A 78 -1.70 -12.42 -21.06
C PHE A 78 -1.26 -11.27 -21.99
N LYS A 79 -2.21 -10.49 -22.45
CA LYS A 79 -2.04 -9.46 -23.49
C LYS A 79 -0.99 -8.41 -23.17
N TYR A 80 -0.83 -8.06 -21.90
CA TYR A 80 0.04 -6.99 -21.42
C TYR A 80 1.25 -7.52 -20.64
N ASP A 81 1.50 -8.83 -20.72
CA ASP A 81 2.61 -9.50 -20.05
C ASP A 81 3.80 -9.58 -20.96
N ASN A 82 4.80 -9.27 -21.14
CA ASN A 82 5.91 -9.34 -22.14
C ASN A 82 6.07 -8.12 -23.06
N LEU A 83 5.78 -6.93 -22.52
CA LEU A 83 6.02 -5.67 -23.26
C LEU A 83 7.44 -5.09 -22.99
N TYR A 84 8.41 -5.95 -22.72
CA TYR A 84 9.80 -5.54 -22.41
C TYR A 84 10.44 -4.77 -23.56
N ASP A 85 10.17 -5.15 -24.81
CA ASP A 85 10.67 -4.47 -26.00
C ASP A 85 10.17 -3.02 -26.11
N LEU A 86 9.05 -2.70 -25.45
CA LEU A 86 8.50 -1.35 -25.36
C LEU A 86 8.98 -0.61 -24.10
N GLY A 87 9.93 -1.16 -23.35
CA GLY A 87 10.50 -0.56 -22.16
C GLY A 87 9.71 -0.76 -20.87
N TYR A 88 8.62 -1.60 -20.89
CA TYR A 88 7.90 -1.94 -19.68
C TYR A 88 8.70 -2.92 -18.81
N THR A 89 8.61 -2.73 -17.50
CA THR A 89 9.06 -3.72 -16.52
C THR A 89 7.88 -4.09 -15.61
N TYR A 90 8.04 -5.10 -14.76
CA TYR A 90 6.93 -5.60 -13.96
C TYR A 90 7.35 -5.83 -12.52
N VAL A 91 6.40 -5.59 -11.61
CA VAL A 91 6.53 -5.89 -10.20
C VAL A 91 5.45 -6.89 -9.82
N ASP A 92 5.85 -8.00 -9.22
CA ASP A 92 4.96 -9.03 -8.70
C ASP A 92 4.80 -8.84 -7.20
N VAL A 93 3.56 -8.65 -6.75
CA VAL A 93 3.23 -8.49 -5.34
C VAL A 93 2.44 -9.70 -4.87
N GLN A 94 2.99 -10.41 -3.89
CA GLN A 94 2.35 -11.56 -3.27
C GLN A 94 1.67 -11.17 -1.95
N TYR A 95 0.48 -11.71 -1.71
CA TYR A 95 -0.24 -11.59 -0.44
C TYR A 95 -1.08 -12.83 -0.14
N ASN A 96 -1.29 -13.10 1.15
CA ASN A 96 -2.07 -14.26 1.60
C ASN A 96 -3.57 -14.04 1.43
N THR A 97 -4.29 -15.11 1.14
CA THR A 97 -5.76 -15.15 1.12
C THR A 97 -6.28 -15.85 2.36
N TYR A 98 -7.44 -15.40 2.86
CA TYR A 98 -7.99 -15.85 4.13
C TYR A 98 -9.45 -16.24 3.98
N LYS A 99 -9.86 -17.25 4.77
CA LYS A 99 -11.28 -17.56 5.03
C LYS A 99 -11.55 -17.54 6.52
N TRP A 100 -12.77 -17.14 6.87
CA TRP A 100 -13.27 -17.25 8.23
C TRP A 100 -13.91 -18.61 8.42
N ILE A 101 -13.29 -19.45 9.24
CA ILE A 101 -13.72 -20.82 9.49
C ILE A 101 -14.23 -20.90 10.94
N ARG A 102 -15.41 -21.47 11.12
CA ARG A 102 -15.95 -21.83 12.44
C ARG A 102 -15.68 -23.31 12.68
N PRO A 103 -14.82 -23.68 13.64
CA PRO A 103 -14.54 -25.07 13.96
C PRO A 103 -15.77 -25.84 14.45
N THR A 104 -16.68 -25.15 15.19
CA THR A 104 -17.98 -25.68 15.61
C THR A 104 -19.04 -24.58 15.49
N PRO A 105 -20.35 -24.92 15.42
CA PRO A 105 -21.43 -23.94 15.31
C PRO A 105 -21.45 -22.88 16.43
N LYS A 106 -20.95 -23.24 17.62
CA LYS A 106 -20.89 -22.36 18.79
C LYS A 106 -19.55 -21.60 18.93
N ALA A 107 -18.53 -21.98 18.19
CA ALA A 107 -17.21 -21.33 18.27
C ALA A 107 -17.16 -20.02 17.49
N ALA A 108 -16.33 -19.09 17.94
CA ALA A 108 -16.02 -17.88 17.19
C ALA A 108 -15.31 -18.26 15.88
N ALA A 109 -15.63 -17.52 14.80
CA ALA A 109 -14.94 -17.71 13.52
C ALA A 109 -13.47 -17.29 13.65
N LYS A 110 -12.56 -18.14 13.16
CA LYS A 110 -11.13 -17.86 13.10
C LYS A 110 -10.72 -17.54 11.67
N LYS A 111 -9.89 -16.53 11.52
CA LYS A 111 -9.28 -16.17 10.23
C LYS A 111 -8.13 -17.16 9.95
N VAL A 112 -8.24 -17.92 8.87
CA VAL A 112 -7.27 -18.96 8.49
C VAL A 112 -6.74 -18.66 7.09
N VAL A 113 -5.42 -18.75 6.91
CA VAL A 113 -4.78 -18.67 5.59
C VAL A 113 -5.20 -19.89 4.79
N VAL A 114 -5.66 -19.67 3.56
CA VAL A 114 -6.12 -20.75 2.65
C VAL A 114 -5.31 -20.83 1.36
N GLY A 115 -4.46 -19.87 1.12
CA GLY A 115 -3.61 -19.77 -0.06
C GLY A 115 -2.98 -18.39 -0.16
N TYR A 116 -2.50 -18.07 -1.34
CA TYR A 116 -1.93 -16.75 -1.65
C TYR A 116 -2.28 -16.33 -3.07
N LYS A 117 -2.18 -15.04 -3.32
CA LYS A 117 -2.30 -14.45 -4.66
C LYS A 117 -1.00 -13.74 -5.02
N ILE A 118 -0.71 -13.76 -6.32
CA ILE A 118 0.35 -12.93 -6.92
C ILE A 118 -0.34 -12.03 -7.93
N CYS A 119 -0.13 -10.71 -7.79
CA CYS A 119 -0.59 -9.71 -8.73
C CYS A 119 0.59 -9.07 -9.41
N ARG A 120 0.55 -8.99 -10.75
CA ARG A 120 1.57 -8.32 -11.56
C ARG A 120 1.12 -6.93 -11.94
N PHE A 121 1.99 -5.96 -11.70
CA PHE A 121 1.80 -4.55 -12.06
C PHE A 121 2.86 -4.10 -13.03
N ALA A 122 2.46 -3.46 -14.13
CA ALA A 122 3.35 -2.90 -15.12
C ALA A 122 3.97 -1.59 -14.60
N GLN A 123 5.28 -1.48 -14.75
CA GLN A 123 6.02 -0.24 -14.56
C GLN A 123 6.17 0.41 -15.93
N PHE A 124 5.65 1.60 -16.11
CA PHE A 124 5.64 2.28 -17.38
C PHE A 124 7.03 2.85 -17.71
N PRO A 125 7.47 2.82 -18.97
CA PRO A 125 8.76 3.41 -19.37
C PRO A 125 8.78 4.92 -19.14
N GLU A 126 7.62 5.58 -19.28
CA GLU A 126 7.44 7.00 -19.03
C GLU A 126 6.17 7.23 -18.22
N GLY A 127 6.28 8.07 -17.17
CA GLY A 127 5.16 8.41 -16.30
C GLY A 127 4.73 7.27 -15.38
N LYS A 128 3.55 7.40 -14.82
CA LYS A 128 2.94 6.44 -13.90
C LYS A 128 1.48 6.20 -14.24
N ALA A 129 0.92 5.15 -13.69
CA ALA A 129 -0.51 4.85 -13.75
C ALA A 129 -1.36 5.93 -13.07
N ILE A 130 -2.66 5.90 -13.27
CA ILE A 130 -3.58 6.98 -12.84
C ILE A 130 -3.54 7.23 -11.33
N MET A 131 -3.65 6.18 -10.49
CA MET A 131 -3.64 6.34 -9.04
C MET A 131 -2.31 6.87 -8.49
N PRO A 132 -1.15 6.32 -8.85
CA PRO A 132 0.14 6.88 -8.51
C PRO A 132 0.32 8.34 -8.91
N SER A 133 -0.08 8.73 -10.13
CA SER A 133 0.02 10.11 -10.61
C SER A 133 -0.81 11.08 -9.77
N ILE A 134 -2.07 10.73 -9.47
CA ILE A 134 -2.93 11.54 -8.59
C ILE A 134 -2.31 11.69 -7.20
N LEU A 135 -1.74 10.61 -6.65
CA LEU A 135 -1.11 10.65 -5.33
C LEU A 135 0.16 11.49 -5.32
N GLU A 136 0.99 11.43 -6.36
CA GLU A 136 2.17 12.29 -6.51
C GLU A 136 1.78 13.77 -6.53
N GLU A 137 0.74 14.14 -7.30
CA GLU A 137 0.23 15.50 -7.33
C GLU A 137 -0.28 15.96 -5.96
N LEU A 138 -1.07 15.13 -5.27
CA LEU A 138 -1.59 15.45 -3.93
C LEU A 138 -0.47 15.61 -2.91
N LEU A 139 0.51 14.69 -2.88
CA LEU A 139 1.63 14.77 -1.95
C LEU A 139 2.54 15.97 -2.27
N GLY A 140 2.73 16.27 -3.56
CA GLY A 140 3.44 17.47 -4.04
C GLY A 140 2.75 18.76 -3.59
N ALA A 141 1.44 18.87 -3.81
CA ALA A 141 0.63 20.01 -3.38
C ALA A 141 0.64 20.18 -1.85
N ARG A 142 0.59 19.07 -1.09
CA ARG A 142 0.72 19.11 0.37
C ARG A 142 2.09 19.63 0.81
N LYS A 143 3.17 19.12 0.19
CA LYS A 143 4.55 19.57 0.49
C LYS A 143 4.72 21.06 0.19
N ALA A 144 4.19 21.54 -0.93
CA ALA A 144 4.20 22.96 -1.29
C ALA A 144 3.42 23.80 -0.29
N THR A 145 2.20 23.38 0.08
CA THR A 145 1.38 24.08 1.09
C THR A 145 2.09 24.17 2.43
N ARG A 146 2.71 23.09 2.92
CA ARG A 146 3.46 23.08 4.19
C ARG A 146 4.65 24.04 4.18
N LYS A 147 5.33 24.21 3.05
CA LYS A 147 6.44 25.18 2.92
C LYS A 147 5.98 26.62 3.02
N LEU A 148 4.71 26.91 2.69
CA LEU A 148 4.17 28.27 2.79
C LEU A 148 3.76 28.67 4.21
N ILE A 149 3.47 27.70 5.10
CA ILE A 149 3.01 27.99 6.47
C ILE A 149 4.01 28.84 7.27
N PRO A 150 5.30 28.47 7.36
CA PRO A 150 6.27 29.25 8.13
C PRO A 150 6.57 30.64 7.54
N LEU A 151 6.22 30.87 6.27
CA LEU A 151 6.43 32.14 5.59
C LEU A 151 5.31 33.16 5.87
N GLN A 152 4.19 32.71 6.45
CA GLN A 152 3.08 33.61 6.79
C GLN A 152 3.32 34.31 8.12
N THR A 153 2.98 35.58 8.18
CA THR A 153 2.98 36.39 9.42
C THR A 153 1.59 36.42 10.06
N ASP A 154 0.54 36.25 9.27
CA ASP A 154 -0.85 36.24 9.72
C ASP A 154 -1.25 34.84 10.24
N GLU A 155 -1.68 34.78 11.49
CA GLU A 155 -2.14 33.52 12.14
C GLU A 155 -3.40 32.94 11.49
N PHE A 156 -4.29 33.77 10.97
CA PHE A 156 -5.46 33.28 10.23
C PHE A 156 -5.01 32.55 8.97
N MET A 157 -4.10 33.13 8.19
CA MET A 157 -3.59 32.50 6.98
C MET A 157 -2.79 31.23 7.26
N LYS A 158 -2.01 31.18 8.34
CA LYS A 158 -1.35 29.94 8.81
C LYS A 158 -2.37 28.83 9.06
N ASN A 159 -3.45 29.13 9.77
CA ASN A 159 -4.53 28.19 10.04
C ASN A 159 -5.21 27.71 8.75
N VAL A 160 -5.49 28.58 7.79
CA VAL A 160 -6.08 28.22 6.49
C VAL A 160 -5.17 27.25 5.75
N LEU A 161 -3.87 27.53 5.67
CA LEU A 161 -2.90 26.66 5.00
C LEU A 161 -2.74 25.32 5.72
N ASP A 162 -2.77 25.32 7.07
CA ASP A 162 -2.71 24.08 7.84
C ASP A 162 -3.94 23.19 7.57
N LYS A 163 -5.15 23.75 7.57
CA LYS A 163 -6.37 23.01 7.22
C LYS A 163 -6.35 22.50 5.78
N ARG A 164 -5.82 23.31 4.85
CA ARG A 164 -5.63 22.90 3.46
C ARG A 164 -4.71 21.69 3.34
N GLN A 165 -3.51 21.72 3.97
CA GLN A 165 -2.59 20.57 3.91
C GLN A 165 -3.17 19.32 4.58
N LEU A 166 -3.96 19.48 5.65
CA LEU A 166 -4.64 18.38 6.32
C LEU A 166 -5.73 17.75 5.43
N SER A 167 -6.52 18.58 4.73
CA SER A 167 -7.50 18.11 3.75
C SER A 167 -6.84 17.28 2.65
N ILE A 168 -5.73 17.76 2.08
CA ILE A 168 -4.97 17.03 1.06
C ILE A 168 -4.45 15.69 1.61
N LYS A 169 -3.93 15.68 2.85
CA LYS A 169 -3.50 14.44 3.52
C LYS A 169 -4.64 13.43 3.62
N THR A 170 -5.81 13.90 4.06
CA THR A 170 -7.00 13.04 4.22
C THR A 170 -7.44 12.48 2.89
N THR A 171 -7.50 13.30 1.83
CA THR A 171 -7.85 12.86 0.48
C THR A 171 -6.88 11.79 -0.04
N ALA A 172 -5.58 12.02 0.06
CA ALA A 172 -4.57 11.05 -0.39
C ALA A 172 -4.67 9.71 0.36
N ASN A 173 -4.88 9.75 1.67
CA ASN A 173 -5.02 8.52 2.47
C ASN A 173 -6.36 7.81 2.23
N SER A 174 -7.43 8.52 1.88
CA SER A 174 -8.73 7.92 1.60
C SER A 174 -8.75 7.14 0.28
N LEU A 175 -7.88 7.45 -0.66
CA LEU A 175 -7.84 6.78 -1.96
C LEU A 175 -7.60 5.27 -1.81
N TYR A 176 -6.66 4.87 -0.94
CA TYR A 176 -6.47 3.47 -0.58
C TYR A 176 -7.75 2.84 0.01
N GLY A 177 -8.44 3.53 0.91
CA GLY A 177 -9.69 3.05 1.50
C GLY A 177 -10.78 2.79 0.46
N GLN A 178 -10.83 3.61 -0.58
CA GLN A 178 -11.77 3.42 -1.69
C GLN A 178 -11.48 2.15 -2.51
N THR A 179 -10.22 1.78 -2.70
CA THR A 179 -9.89 0.54 -3.43
C THR A 179 -10.28 -0.73 -2.66
N GLY A 180 -10.28 -0.69 -1.32
CA GLY A 180 -10.69 -1.82 -0.47
C GLY A 180 -12.18 -1.90 -0.18
N ALA A 181 -12.93 -0.82 -0.35
CA ALA A 181 -14.35 -0.73 0.02
C ALA A 181 -15.25 -1.32 -1.08
N GLU A 182 -16.05 -2.33 -0.73
CA GLU A 182 -16.97 -3.00 -1.69
C GLU A 182 -18.05 -2.06 -2.26
N THR A 183 -18.41 -1.02 -1.52
CA THR A 183 -19.38 0.00 -1.93
C THR A 183 -18.79 1.06 -2.86
N SER A 184 -17.47 1.12 -2.97
CA SER A 184 -16.79 2.09 -3.82
C SER A 184 -16.89 1.74 -5.30
N ALA A 185 -17.04 2.76 -6.14
CA ALA A 185 -16.94 2.61 -7.60
C ALA A 185 -15.52 2.21 -8.06
N PHE A 186 -14.51 2.50 -7.25
CA PHE A 186 -13.09 2.19 -7.47
C PHE A 186 -12.63 0.92 -6.74
N CYS A 187 -13.56 0.06 -6.31
CA CYS A 187 -13.22 -1.15 -5.58
C CYS A 187 -12.38 -2.10 -6.44
N GLU A 188 -11.13 -2.32 -6.05
CA GLU A 188 -10.21 -3.31 -6.60
C GLU A 188 -9.38 -3.91 -5.46
N LYS A 189 -9.88 -5.03 -4.92
CA LYS A 189 -9.29 -5.67 -3.73
C LYS A 189 -7.85 -6.10 -3.92
N ASP A 190 -7.46 -6.46 -5.15
CA ASP A 190 -6.10 -6.88 -5.44
C ASP A 190 -5.12 -5.69 -5.32
N VAL A 191 -5.51 -4.48 -5.76
CA VAL A 191 -4.72 -3.27 -5.58
C VAL A 191 -4.62 -2.91 -4.09
N ALA A 192 -5.72 -3.01 -3.35
CA ALA A 192 -5.72 -2.75 -1.90
C ALA A 192 -4.83 -3.75 -1.15
N ALA A 193 -4.92 -5.04 -1.49
CA ALA A 193 -4.10 -6.10 -0.91
C ALA A 193 -2.62 -5.93 -1.24
N ALA A 194 -2.29 -5.58 -2.49
CA ALA A 194 -0.92 -5.29 -2.90
C ALA A 194 -0.35 -4.09 -2.14
N THR A 195 -1.15 -3.03 -1.94
CA THR A 195 -0.74 -1.86 -1.15
C THR A 195 -0.38 -2.23 0.29
N THR A 196 -1.22 -3.03 0.96
CA THR A 196 -0.91 -3.46 2.34
C THR A 196 0.26 -4.43 2.40
N ALA A 197 0.41 -5.31 1.40
CA ALA A 197 1.54 -6.23 1.31
C ALA A 197 2.87 -5.47 1.14
N THR A 198 2.91 -4.49 0.25
CA THR A 198 4.07 -3.61 0.07
C THR A 198 4.36 -2.81 1.34
N GLY A 199 3.32 -2.26 1.98
CA GLY A 199 3.46 -1.55 3.25
C GLY A 199 4.05 -2.42 4.37
N ARG A 200 3.62 -3.68 4.48
CA ARG A 200 4.22 -4.64 5.43
C ARG A 200 5.68 -4.91 5.12
N LYS A 201 6.01 -5.16 3.85
CA LYS A 201 7.40 -5.38 3.40
C LYS A 201 8.29 -4.21 3.80
N LEU A 202 7.83 -2.98 3.55
CA LEU A 202 8.57 -1.77 3.92
C LEU A 202 8.72 -1.62 5.44
N LEU A 203 7.67 -1.93 6.21
CA LEU A 203 7.70 -1.87 7.68
C LEU A 203 8.74 -2.83 8.25
N PHE A 204 8.77 -4.09 7.79
CA PHE A 204 9.76 -5.07 8.23
C PHE A 204 11.18 -4.69 7.78
N TYR A 205 11.32 -4.15 6.58
CA TYR A 205 12.60 -3.67 6.08
C TYR A 205 13.14 -2.51 6.91
N GLY A 206 12.30 -1.50 7.20
CA GLY A 206 12.68 -0.39 8.07
C GLY A 206 13.09 -0.84 9.48
N LYS A 207 12.30 -1.77 10.07
CA LYS A 207 12.65 -2.38 11.36
C LYS A 207 14.02 -3.06 11.30
N ALA A 208 14.26 -3.89 10.30
CA ALA A 208 15.51 -4.62 10.16
C ALA A 208 16.72 -3.67 10.00
N ILE A 209 16.59 -2.60 9.21
CA ILE A 209 17.64 -1.59 9.06
C ILE A 209 17.95 -0.94 10.40
N ILE A 210 16.92 -0.48 11.12
CA ILE A 210 17.11 0.22 12.40
C ILE A 210 17.77 -0.70 13.43
N GLU A 211 17.28 -1.93 13.55
CA GLU A 211 17.77 -2.88 14.56
C GLU A 211 19.14 -3.51 14.22
N GLN A 212 19.51 -3.61 12.93
CA GLN A 212 20.74 -4.28 12.50
C GLN A 212 21.86 -3.32 12.08
N CYS A 213 21.52 -2.14 11.58
CA CYS A 213 22.50 -1.21 11.04
C CYS A 213 22.84 -0.05 12.00
N TYR A 214 21.99 0.18 13.01
CA TYR A 214 22.07 1.36 13.86
C TYR A 214 22.06 0.98 15.36
N ASP A 215 22.81 -0.01 15.73
CA ASP A 215 22.90 -0.49 17.12
C ASP A 215 23.49 0.58 18.07
N ASP A 216 24.31 1.52 17.55
CA ASP A 216 24.95 2.58 18.30
C ASP A 216 24.75 3.97 17.65
N ILE A 217 23.50 4.40 17.43
CA ILE A 217 23.28 5.75 16.92
C ILE A 217 23.36 6.79 18.03
N VAL A 218 24.30 7.71 17.91
CA VAL A 218 24.27 8.99 18.63
C VAL A 218 23.38 9.97 17.87
N LEU A 219 22.19 10.24 18.40
CA LEU A 219 21.30 11.26 17.84
C LEU A 219 21.75 12.63 18.40
N THR A 220 22.24 13.49 17.52
CA THR A 220 22.44 14.92 17.84
C THR A 220 21.13 15.65 17.52
N THR A 221 20.54 16.31 18.51
CA THR A 221 19.38 17.18 18.28
C THR A 221 19.84 18.48 17.62
N SER A 222 18.95 19.18 16.89
CA SER A 222 19.25 20.45 16.24
C SER A 222 19.59 21.58 17.21
N ASP A 223 19.45 21.34 18.49
CA ASP A 223 19.68 22.32 19.57
C ASP A 223 21.04 22.12 20.27
N GLY A 224 21.88 21.23 19.81
CA GLY A 224 23.25 20.95 20.30
C GLY A 224 23.33 19.82 21.30
#